data_058bb9b3b6c8058dd235432a38510b3a
#
_entry.id   058bb9b3b6c8058dd235432a38510b3a
#
_cell.length_a   1.000
_cell.length_b   1.000
_cell.length_c   1.000
_cell.angle_alpha   90.00
_cell.angle_beta   90.00
_cell.angle_gamma   90.00
#
_symmetry.space_group_name_H-M   'P 1'
#
loop_
_entity.id
_entity.type
_entity.pdbx_description
1 polymer ?
#
loop_
_entity_poly.entity_id
_entity_poly.type
_entity_poly.pdbx_seq_one_letter_code
_entity_poly.pdbx_strand_id
1 'polypeptide(L)'
;MMLSSCGEFFNFEEDPDEWEGVTMHALNDSACIMVGDSLALQCEFLPINPNSSPVFWMMNESTSAKVNNDTLVALAPGKVNLTALGAAGRLCDTIQVKVIDRWIVEDFSSLHPSDMVLYANIQVDNEPWDDETMIVGAFVREALAGVAVKRQDHGVTYAELRIWAIDDQHVGNVQLRCYDRRNRRLYVSLNDIEFDAYTTLGTLSDLYPININTIYF
;
A
#
# COMPACT_ATOMS: atom_id res chain seq x y z
N MET A 1 14.55 33.32 20.71
CA MET A 1 13.31 33.74 20.00
C MET A 1 12.21 32.82 20.50
N MET A 2 11.27 33.36 21.26
CA MET A 2 10.32 32.60 22.06
C MET A 2 9.29 31.90 21.14
N LEU A 3 9.16 30.60 21.32
CA LEU A 3 8.02 29.83 20.78
C LEU A 3 6.77 30.28 21.54
N SER A 4 5.96 31.08 20.88
CA SER A 4 4.65 31.51 21.38
C SER A 4 3.75 30.29 21.47
N SER A 5 3.18 30.08 22.64
CA SER A 5 2.30 29.00 23.02
C SER A 5 1.09 28.92 22.08
N CYS A 6 0.85 27.75 21.53
CA CYS A 6 -0.38 27.37 20.83
C CYS A 6 -1.59 27.21 21.79
N GLY A 7 -1.59 27.89 22.91
CA GLY A 7 -2.52 27.69 24.03
C GLY A 7 -3.86 28.42 23.97
N GLU A 8 -4.17 29.20 22.92
CA GLU A 8 -5.36 30.05 22.95
C GLU A 8 -6.49 29.70 21.99
N PHE A 9 -6.42 28.58 21.25
CA PHE A 9 -7.46 28.29 20.24
C PHE A 9 -8.48 27.21 20.61
N PHE A 10 -8.32 26.51 21.72
CA PHE A 10 -9.25 25.44 22.09
C PHE A 10 -9.72 25.60 23.52
N ASN A 11 -10.78 26.39 23.69
CA ASN A 11 -11.52 26.46 24.94
C ASN A 11 -12.50 25.28 25.01
N PHE A 12 -11.99 24.05 25.24
CA PHE A 12 -12.82 22.93 25.63
C PHE A 12 -12.89 22.93 27.15
N GLU A 13 -14.08 23.15 27.71
CA GLU A 13 -14.39 22.89 29.12
C GLU A 13 -14.43 21.38 29.38
N GLU A 14 -13.32 20.69 29.13
CA GLU A 14 -13.16 19.27 29.50
C GLU A 14 -12.59 19.21 30.92
N ASP A 15 -13.18 18.34 31.75
CA ASP A 15 -12.67 18.06 33.07
C ASP A 15 -11.25 17.43 32.93
N PRO A 16 -10.21 18.05 33.51
CA PRO A 16 -8.84 17.55 33.40
C PRO A 16 -8.68 16.11 33.91
N ASP A 17 -9.51 15.68 34.83
CA ASP A 17 -9.43 14.39 35.49
C ASP A 17 -10.13 13.27 34.67
N GLU A 18 -10.97 13.63 33.69
CA GLU A 18 -11.70 12.69 32.83
C GLU A 18 -10.77 11.81 31.98
N TRP A 19 -9.58 12.32 31.66
CA TRP A 19 -8.61 11.63 30.79
C TRP A 19 -7.44 11.00 31.57
N GLU A 20 -7.50 10.97 32.90
CA GLU A 20 -6.47 10.31 33.72
C GLU A 20 -6.51 8.79 33.49
N GLY A 21 -5.38 8.22 33.06
CA GLY A 21 -5.26 6.79 32.77
C GLY A 21 -5.82 6.34 31.42
N VAL A 22 -6.31 7.27 30.57
CA VAL A 22 -6.72 6.97 29.21
C VAL A 22 -5.53 7.01 28.28
N THR A 23 -5.41 6.04 27.38
CA THR A 23 -4.47 6.03 26.27
C THR A 23 -5.20 6.11 24.95
N MET A 24 -4.59 6.75 23.95
CA MET A 24 -5.12 6.84 22.60
C MET A 24 -4.17 6.09 21.65
N HIS A 25 -4.76 5.27 20.78
CA HIS A 25 -4.04 4.55 19.74
C HIS A 25 -4.60 4.91 18.38
N ALA A 26 -3.76 5.44 17.53
CA ALA A 26 -4.08 5.65 16.13
C ALA A 26 -4.03 4.31 15.38
N LEU A 27 -5.10 3.99 14.66
CA LEU A 27 -5.18 2.79 13.86
C LEU A 27 -4.51 3.02 12.49
N ASN A 28 -4.28 1.93 11.75
CA ASN A 28 -3.64 1.96 10.43
C ASN A 28 -2.14 2.33 10.44
N ASP A 29 -1.44 2.11 11.56
CA ASP A 29 0.01 2.16 11.53
C ASP A 29 0.57 1.14 10.54
N SER A 30 1.66 1.50 9.86
CA SER A 30 2.27 0.69 8.81
C SER A 30 1.34 0.37 7.63
N ALA A 31 0.32 1.18 7.39
CA ALA A 31 -0.54 1.04 6.22
C ALA A 31 0.20 1.42 4.94
N CYS A 32 -0.07 0.67 3.86
CA CYS A 32 0.38 0.99 2.52
C CYS A 32 -0.82 1.43 1.68
N ILE A 33 -0.71 2.56 0.98
CA ILE A 33 -1.73 3.03 0.05
C ILE A 33 -1.11 3.40 -1.29
N MET A 34 -1.88 3.23 -2.37
CA MET A 34 -1.43 3.59 -3.72
C MET A 34 -1.85 5.02 -4.06
N VAL A 35 -1.06 5.71 -4.87
CA VAL A 35 -1.40 7.03 -5.42
C VAL A 35 -2.80 7.02 -6.04
N GLY A 36 -3.64 7.96 -5.61
CA GLY A 36 -5.05 8.07 -5.98
C GLY A 36 -6.01 7.36 -5.03
N ASP A 37 -5.53 6.51 -4.13
CA ASP A 37 -6.34 5.91 -3.06
C ASP A 37 -6.49 6.87 -1.87
N SER A 38 -7.43 6.54 -0.99
CA SER A 38 -7.64 7.24 0.28
C SER A 38 -7.70 6.26 1.44
N LEU A 39 -7.35 6.72 2.63
CA LEU A 39 -7.36 5.96 3.87
C LEU A 39 -8.16 6.74 4.92
N ALA A 40 -9.20 6.12 5.48
CA ALA A 40 -9.89 6.68 6.63
C ALA A 40 -8.99 6.56 7.87
N LEU A 41 -8.76 7.67 8.53
CA LEU A 41 -7.95 7.75 9.74
C LEU A 41 -8.84 7.53 10.95
N GLN A 42 -8.42 6.66 11.86
CA GLN A 42 -9.19 6.26 13.02
C GLN A 42 -8.31 6.15 14.25
N CYS A 43 -8.89 6.44 15.40
CA CYS A 43 -8.27 6.24 16.72
C CYS A 43 -9.20 5.47 17.63
N GLU A 44 -8.62 4.73 18.56
CA GLU A 44 -9.31 4.14 19.69
C GLU A 44 -8.75 4.68 21.00
N PHE A 45 -9.60 4.74 22.01
CA PHE A 45 -9.27 5.14 23.37
C PHE A 45 -9.39 3.95 24.31
N LEU A 46 -8.41 3.74 25.19
CA LEU A 46 -8.36 2.63 26.14
C LEU A 46 -8.14 3.17 27.56
N PRO A 47 -9.03 2.88 28.54
CA PRO A 47 -10.32 2.22 28.36
C PRO A 47 -11.24 3.04 27.46
N ILE A 48 -12.26 2.41 26.88
CA ILE A 48 -13.23 3.08 26.01
C ILE A 48 -13.88 4.22 26.79
N ASN A 49 -13.65 5.46 26.36
CA ASN A 49 -14.31 6.62 26.93
C ASN A 49 -15.57 6.93 26.09
N PRO A 50 -16.78 6.91 26.70
CA PRO A 50 -18.02 7.21 25.99
C PRO A 50 -18.12 8.65 25.47
N ASN A 51 -17.35 9.58 26.04
CA ASN A 51 -17.25 10.97 25.59
C ASN A 51 -16.03 11.14 24.70
N SER A 52 -16.06 10.54 23.49
CA SER A 52 -14.95 10.64 22.55
C SER A 52 -14.60 12.09 22.26
N SER A 53 -13.41 12.50 22.66
CA SER A 53 -12.85 13.79 22.30
C SER A 53 -12.63 13.84 20.78
N PRO A 54 -12.84 14.99 20.14
CA PRO A 54 -12.49 15.14 18.74
C PRO A 54 -10.99 14.89 18.55
N VAL A 55 -10.65 14.11 17.54
CA VAL A 55 -9.28 13.84 17.16
C VAL A 55 -8.91 14.75 15.99
N PHE A 56 -7.76 15.39 16.09
CA PHE A 56 -7.18 16.20 15.02
C PHE A 56 -5.96 15.48 14.45
N TRP A 57 -5.88 15.42 13.14
CA TRP A 57 -4.75 14.81 12.46
C TRP A 57 -3.78 15.87 11.95
N MET A 58 -2.54 15.79 12.42
CA MET A 58 -1.43 16.58 11.92
C MET A 58 -0.54 15.72 11.05
N MET A 59 -0.09 16.27 9.95
CA MET A 59 0.83 15.61 9.03
C MET A 59 2.14 16.42 9.00
N ASN A 60 3.28 15.71 8.95
CA ASN A 60 4.54 16.37 8.63
C ASN A 60 4.48 17.00 7.23
N GLU A 61 5.32 17.98 6.95
CA GLU A 61 5.42 18.54 5.60
C GLU A 61 5.75 17.42 4.61
N SER A 62 4.80 17.10 3.74
CA SER A 62 4.93 16.05 2.75
C SER A 62 4.13 16.40 1.51
N THR A 63 4.72 16.17 0.34
CA THR A 63 4.03 16.24 -0.96
C THR A 63 3.34 14.94 -1.33
N SER A 64 3.58 13.87 -0.56
CA SER A 64 3.10 12.53 -0.87
C SER A 64 1.62 12.32 -0.56
N ALA A 65 1.04 13.11 0.34
CA ALA A 65 -0.36 13.00 0.70
C ALA A 65 -0.92 14.33 1.21
N LYS A 66 -2.22 14.36 1.42
CA LYS A 66 -2.92 15.43 2.15
C LYS A 66 -3.97 14.82 3.08
N VAL A 67 -4.23 15.48 4.20
CA VAL A 67 -5.32 15.14 5.11
C VAL A 67 -6.49 16.08 4.85
N ASN A 68 -7.68 15.51 4.66
CA ASN A 68 -8.95 16.21 4.57
C ASN A 68 -9.87 15.64 5.65
N ASN A 69 -10.11 16.36 6.74
CA ASN A 69 -10.77 15.82 7.92
C ASN A 69 -10.06 14.53 8.39
N ASP A 70 -10.82 13.44 8.54
CA ASP A 70 -10.31 12.13 8.97
C ASP A 70 -9.94 11.22 7.77
N THR A 71 -9.50 11.81 6.67
CA THR A 71 -9.14 11.04 5.46
C THR A 71 -7.81 11.49 4.91
N LEU A 72 -6.86 10.55 4.80
CA LEU A 72 -5.61 10.72 4.08
C LEU A 72 -5.82 10.40 2.60
N VAL A 73 -5.41 11.31 1.73
CA VAL A 73 -5.45 11.12 0.26
C VAL A 73 -4.03 11.05 -0.27
N ALA A 74 -3.70 9.96 -0.96
CA ALA A 74 -2.38 9.71 -1.56
C ALA A 74 -2.21 10.51 -2.86
N LEU A 75 -1.12 11.29 -2.96
CA LEU A 75 -0.84 12.18 -4.10
C LEU A 75 0.42 11.77 -4.88
N ALA A 76 1.48 11.35 -4.19
CA ALA A 76 2.75 10.96 -4.78
C ALA A 76 3.44 9.90 -3.91
N PRO A 77 4.32 9.06 -4.47
CA PRO A 77 5.07 8.07 -3.70
C PRO A 77 5.89 8.70 -2.57
N GLY A 78 5.94 8.02 -1.42
CA GLY A 78 6.72 8.48 -0.27
C GLY A 78 6.25 7.92 1.06
N LYS A 79 6.86 8.43 2.15
CA LYS A 79 6.46 8.10 3.53
C LYS A 79 5.81 9.33 4.16
N VAL A 80 4.71 9.11 4.84
CA VAL A 80 3.93 10.13 5.54
C VAL A 80 3.84 9.77 6.99
N ASN A 81 4.24 10.68 7.88
CA ASN A 81 4.02 10.54 9.30
C ASN A 81 2.82 11.40 9.70
N LEU A 82 1.88 10.78 10.40
CA LEU A 82 0.65 11.39 10.88
C LEU A 82 0.64 11.33 12.39
N THR A 83 0.32 12.44 13.04
CA THR A 83 0.11 12.50 14.48
C THR A 83 -1.36 12.78 14.75
N ALA A 84 -2.02 11.89 15.46
CA ALA A 84 -3.33 12.10 16.02
C ALA A 84 -3.22 12.87 17.33
N LEU A 85 -4.07 13.87 17.53
CA LEU A 85 -4.16 14.67 18.75
C LEU A 85 -5.59 14.62 19.27
N GLY A 86 -5.75 14.16 20.50
CA GLY A 86 -7.02 14.11 21.22
C GLY A 86 -6.95 14.85 22.54
N ALA A 87 -8.10 15.04 23.21
CA ALA A 87 -8.22 15.67 24.53
C ALA A 87 -7.42 16.97 24.67
N ALA A 88 -7.65 17.92 23.76
CA ALA A 88 -6.96 19.20 23.70
C ALA A 88 -5.41 19.08 23.65
N GLY A 89 -4.91 18.01 23.02
CA GLY A 89 -3.48 17.74 22.86
C GLY A 89 -2.83 16.99 24.01
N ARG A 90 -3.60 16.49 24.99
CA ARG A 90 -3.09 15.68 26.11
C ARG A 90 -2.79 14.24 25.68
N LEU A 91 -3.56 13.73 24.73
CA LEU A 91 -3.37 12.39 24.15
C LEU A 91 -2.82 12.56 22.73
N CYS A 92 -1.81 11.79 22.41
CA CYS A 92 -1.27 11.75 21.05
C CYS A 92 -0.74 10.38 20.71
N ASP A 93 -0.81 10.06 19.42
CA ASP A 93 -0.17 8.88 18.84
C ASP A 93 0.29 9.20 17.41
N THR A 94 1.32 8.50 16.94
CA THR A 94 1.90 8.75 15.61
C THR A 94 1.98 7.46 14.83
N ILE A 95 1.51 7.51 13.59
CA ILE A 95 1.57 6.41 12.63
C ILE A 95 2.38 6.79 11.40
N GLN A 96 2.91 5.79 10.72
CA GLN A 96 3.56 5.93 9.44
C GLN A 96 2.75 5.25 8.35
N VAL A 97 2.48 5.98 7.26
CA VAL A 97 1.81 5.45 6.06
C VAL A 97 2.79 5.52 4.90
N LYS A 98 2.90 4.42 4.15
CA LYS A 98 3.66 4.35 2.91
C LYS A 98 2.73 4.62 1.73
N VAL A 99 3.09 5.57 0.89
CA VAL A 99 2.43 5.79 -0.40
C VAL A 99 3.31 5.17 -1.49
N ILE A 100 2.73 4.23 -2.24
CA ILE A 100 3.37 3.61 -3.41
C ILE A 100 2.85 4.23 -4.70
N ASP A 101 3.63 4.11 -5.75
CA ASP A 101 3.23 4.59 -7.06
C ASP A 101 2.03 3.81 -7.60
N ARG A 102 1.39 4.36 -8.62
CA ARG A 102 0.27 3.71 -9.27
C ARG A 102 0.76 2.65 -10.25
N TRP A 103 0.29 1.41 -10.06
CA TRP A 103 0.59 0.32 -10.99
C TRP A 103 -0.46 0.28 -12.09
N ILE A 104 -0.06 0.73 -13.25
CA ILE A 104 -0.93 0.81 -14.43
C ILE A 104 -0.36 -0.13 -15.48
N VAL A 105 -1.25 -0.89 -16.14
CA VAL A 105 -0.88 -1.64 -17.34
C VAL A 105 -0.72 -0.62 -18.48
N GLU A 106 0.51 -0.40 -18.89
CA GLU A 106 0.83 0.36 -20.10
C GLU A 106 1.32 -0.61 -21.18
N ASP A 107 1.04 -0.30 -22.43
CA ASP A 107 1.60 -1.05 -23.54
C ASP A 107 3.01 -0.54 -23.82
N PHE A 108 4.00 -1.19 -23.25
CA PHE A 108 5.40 -0.87 -23.46
C PHE A 108 5.99 -1.47 -24.73
N SER A 109 5.20 -2.15 -25.58
CA SER A 109 5.69 -2.88 -26.75
C SER A 109 6.47 -2.02 -27.73
N SER A 110 6.16 -0.72 -27.83
CA SER A 110 6.89 0.22 -28.67
C SER A 110 8.22 0.70 -28.11
N LEU A 111 8.38 0.62 -26.78
CA LEU A 111 9.58 1.07 -26.06
C LEU A 111 10.51 -0.08 -25.71
N HIS A 112 9.95 -1.27 -25.49
CA HIS A 112 10.64 -2.46 -25.05
C HIS A 112 10.21 -3.66 -25.90
N PRO A 113 10.97 -3.99 -26.96
CA PRO A 113 10.59 -5.05 -27.90
C PRO A 113 10.64 -6.46 -27.31
N SER A 114 11.34 -6.63 -26.18
CA SER A 114 11.50 -7.95 -25.54
C SER A 114 10.57 -8.09 -24.37
N ASP A 115 9.79 -9.15 -24.34
CA ASP A 115 8.90 -9.48 -23.24
C ASP A 115 9.02 -10.96 -22.85
N MET A 116 8.56 -11.25 -21.65
CA MET A 116 8.35 -12.59 -21.10
C MET A 116 6.90 -12.68 -20.65
N VAL A 117 6.26 -13.82 -20.90
CA VAL A 117 4.86 -14.02 -20.52
C VAL A 117 4.75 -15.14 -19.48
N LEU A 118 3.96 -14.92 -18.44
CA LEU A 118 3.60 -15.93 -17.46
C LEU A 118 2.12 -16.24 -17.54
N TYR A 119 1.78 -17.52 -17.65
CA TYR A 119 0.45 -18.05 -17.36
C TYR A 119 0.50 -18.70 -15.99
N ALA A 120 -0.05 -18.02 -14.99
CA ALA A 120 0.22 -18.34 -13.60
C ALA A 120 -1.03 -18.59 -12.76
N ASN A 121 -0.84 -19.43 -11.75
CA ASN A 121 -1.72 -19.53 -10.59
C ASN A 121 -1.08 -18.76 -9.43
N ILE A 122 -1.66 -17.61 -9.09
CA ILE A 122 -1.13 -16.72 -8.06
C ILE A 122 -1.86 -16.94 -6.74
N GLN A 123 -1.09 -17.11 -5.67
CA GLN A 123 -1.55 -17.07 -4.28
C GLN A 123 -0.88 -15.92 -3.54
N VAL A 124 -1.66 -15.22 -2.73
CA VAL A 124 -1.18 -14.14 -1.86
C VAL A 124 -1.56 -14.50 -0.43
N ASP A 125 -0.59 -14.54 0.46
CA ASP A 125 -0.78 -14.95 1.86
C ASP A 125 -1.51 -16.32 2.00
N ASN A 126 -1.17 -17.26 1.11
CA ASN A 126 -1.76 -18.60 0.97
C ASN A 126 -3.22 -18.66 0.48
N GLU A 127 -3.80 -17.53 0.10
CA GLU A 127 -5.14 -17.46 -0.49
C GLU A 127 -5.05 -17.21 -2.00
N PRO A 128 -6.02 -17.70 -2.79
CA PRO A 128 -6.08 -17.39 -4.21
C PRO A 128 -6.14 -15.87 -4.45
N TRP A 129 -5.37 -15.41 -5.44
CA TRP A 129 -5.38 -14.01 -5.83
C TRP A 129 -6.76 -13.53 -6.25
N ASP A 130 -7.23 -12.45 -5.61
CA ASP A 130 -8.47 -11.74 -5.93
C ASP A 130 -8.14 -10.41 -6.63
N ASP A 131 -8.36 -10.34 -7.95
CA ASP A 131 -8.04 -9.19 -8.78
C ASP A 131 -8.93 -7.96 -8.55
N GLU A 132 -10.04 -8.11 -7.83
CA GLU A 132 -10.90 -6.97 -7.44
C GLU A 132 -10.25 -6.14 -6.34
N THR A 133 -9.55 -6.78 -5.41
CA THR A 133 -8.96 -6.14 -4.23
C THR A 133 -7.44 -6.12 -4.24
N MET A 134 -6.79 -6.96 -5.04
CA MET A 134 -5.35 -7.14 -5.06
C MET A 134 -4.77 -6.85 -6.45
N ILE A 135 -3.72 -6.04 -6.51
CA ILE A 135 -2.98 -5.76 -7.74
C ILE A 135 -1.62 -6.43 -7.64
N VAL A 136 -1.28 -7.28 -8.61
CA VAL A 136 0.04 -7.93 -8.69
C VAL A 136 0.86 -7.28 -9.79
N GLY A 137 2.03 -6.77 -9.42
CA GLY A 137 2.99 -6.16 -10.32
C GLY A 137 4.31 -6.93 -10.37
N ALA A 138 4.93 -6.96 -11.54
CA ALA A 138 6.28 -7.44 -11.76
C ALA A 138 7.26 -6.26 -11.78
N PHE A 139 8.34 -6.38 -11.05
CA PHE A 139 9.36 -5.34 -10.91
C PHE A 139 10.73 -5.85 -11.31
N VAL A 140 11.42 -5.08 -12.13
CA VAL A 140 12.83 -5.29 -12.46
C VAL A 140 13.59 -4.06 -11.95
N ARG A 141 14.55 -4.27 -11.04
CA ARG A 141 15.32 -3.17 -10.44
C ARG A 141 14.45 -2.02 -9.89
N GLU A 142 13.41 -2.33 -9.15
CA GLU A 142 12.45 -1.37 -8.58
C GLU A 142 11.52 -0.67 -9.60
N ALA A 143 11.70 -0.86 -10.90
CA ALA A 143 10.80 -0.32 -11.91
C ALA A 143 9.68 -1.32 -12.23
N LEU A 144 8.45 -0.82 -12.36
CA LEU A 144 7.32 -1.64 -12.79
C LEU A 144 7.51 -2.08 -14.23
N ALA A 145 7.54 -3.40 -14.46
CA ALA A 145 7.76 -4.03 -15.76
C ALA A 145 6.50 -4.73 -16.30
N GLY A 146 5.49 -4.94 -15.47
CA GLY A 146 4.22 -5.55 -15.89
C GLY A 146 3.23 -5.60 -14.75
N VAL A 147 1.95 -5.81 -15.07
CA VAL A 147 0.87 -6.01 -14.11
C VAL A 147 0.05 -7.22 -14.54
N ALA A 148 -0.28 -8.08 -13.58
CA ALA A 148 -1.07 -9.28 -13.82
C ALA A 148 -2.52 -8.92 -14.20
N VAL A 149 -3.05 -9.64 -15.18
CA VAL A 149 -4.44 -9.53 -15.62
C VAL A 149 -5.08 -10.90 -15.49
N LYS A 150 -6.23 -10.98 -14.84
CA LYS A 150 -7.00 -12.21 -14.73
C LYS A 150 -7.64 -12.55 -16.07
N ARG A 151 -7.47 -13.78 -16.49
CA ARG A 151 -8.01 -14.31 -17.73
C ARG A 151 -8.78 -15.60 -17.49
N GLN A 152 -9.68 -15.89 -18.38
CA GLN A 152 -10.39 -17.17 -18.41
C GLN A 152 -10.40 -17.70 -19.83
N ASP A 153 -9.92 -18.91 -20.02
CA ASP A 153 -9.95 -19.60 -21.30
C ASP A 153 -10.24 -21.10 -21.10
N HIS A 154 -11.14 -21.66 -21.93
CA HIS A 154 -11.57 -23.07 -21.86
C HIS A 154 -11.96 -23.56 -20.44
N GLY A 155 -12.53 -22.68 -19.61
CA GLY A 155 -12.91 -22.98 -18.23
C GLY A 155 -11.78 -22.93 -17.22
N VAL A 156 -10.56 -22.61 -17.62
CA VAL A 156 -9.40 -22.38 -16.75
C VAL A 156 -9.28 -20.89 -16.47
N THR A 157 -9.24 -20.51 -15.18
CA THR A 157 -8.94 -19.15 -14.74
C THR A 157 -7.47 -19.06 -14.40
N TYR A 158 -6.78 -18.05 -14.91
CA TYR A 158 -5.35 -17.85 -14.71
C TYR A 158 -4.99 -16.37 -14.68
N ALA A 159 -3.80 -16.06 -14.15
CA ALA A 159 -3.18 -14.76 -14.29
C ALA A 159 -2.27 -14.75 -15.54
N GLU A 160 -2.51 -13.80 -16.45
CA GLU A 160 -1.58 -13.45 -17.51
C GLU A 160 -0.73 -12.28 -17.02
N LEU A 161 0.58 -12.47 -16.96
CA LEU A 161 1.52 -11.44 -16.57
C LEU A 161 2.55 -11.29 -17.68
N ARG A 162 2.46 -10.18 -18.43
CA ARG A 162 3.44 -9.80 -19.44
C ARG A 162 4.45 -8.85 -18.82
N ILE A 163 5.71 -9.23 -18.87
CA ILE A 163 6.83 -8.53 -18.26
C ILE A 163 7.73 -8.01 -19.35
N TRP A 164 7.93 -6.71 -19.40
CA TRP A 164 8.72 -6.04 -20.41
C TRP A 164 10.15 -5.82 -19.93
N ALA A 165 11.13 -6.00 -20.82
CA ALA A 165 12.51 -5.63 -20.54
C ALA A 165 12.60 -4.10 -20.37
N ILE A 166 13.24 -3.64 -19.29
CA ILE A 166 13.38 -2.19 -19.02
C ILE A 166 14.54 -1.60 -19.81
N ASP A 167 15.53 -2.40 -20.16
CA ASP A 167 16.60 -2.03 -21.07
C ASP A 167 17.08 -3.22 -21.89
N ASP A 168 17.69 -2.97 -23.07
CA ASP A 168 18.14 -4.00 -24.00
C ASP A 168 19.35 -4.80 -23.49
N GLN A 169 19.95 -4.41 -22.38
CA GLN A 169 21.22 -4.99 -21.93
C GLN A 169 21.12 -5.85 -20.68
N HIS A 170 19.99 -5.83 -19.99
CA HIS A 170 19.96 -6.44 -18.65
C HIS A 170 18.72 -7.27 -18.40
N VAL A 171 18.93 -8.52 -18.59
CA VAL A 171 18.20 -9.60 -17.94
C VAL A 171 18.47 -9.48 -16.44
N GLY A 172 17.47 -9.19 -15.67
CA GLY A 172 17.53 -9.12 -14.20
C GLY A 172 16.47 -10.01 -13.61
N ASN A 173 16.57 -10.27 -12.34
CA ASN A 173 15.52 -10.97 -11.63
C ASN A 173 14.27 -10.12 -11.55
N VAL A 174 13.13 -10.75 -11.76
CA VAL A 174 11.80 -10.16 -11.62
C VAL A 174 11.31 -10.46 -10.22
N GLN A 175 11.07 -9.42 -9.44
CA GLN A 175 10.38 -9.52 -8.16
C GLN A 175 8.89 -9.28 -8.35
N LEU A 176 8.07 -10.18 -7.83
CA LEU A 176 6.63 -9.97 -7.82
C LEU A 176 6.20 -9.29 -6.53
N ARG A 177 5.33 -8.31 -6.65
CA ARG A 177 4.74 -7.60 -5.52
C ARG A 177 3.22 -7.60 -5.66
N CYS A 178 2.54 -7.70 -4.54
CA CYS A 178 1.08 -7.59 -4.48
C CYS A 178 0.69 -6.46 -3.54
N TYR A 179 -0.09 -5.52 -4.05
CA TYR A 179 -0.76 -4.52 -3.24
C TYR A 179 -2.18 -4.99 -2.95
N ASP A 180 -2.45 -5.26 -1.67
CA ASP A 180 -3.78 -5.56 -1.15
C ASP A 180 -4.46 -4.26 -0.72
N ARG A 181 -5.40 -3.82 -1.55
CA ARG A 181 -6.16 -2.59 -1.33
C ARG A 181 -7.09 -2.71 -0.11
N ARG A 182 -7.60 -3.89 0.18
CA ARG A 182 -8.52 -4.13 1.29
C ARG A 182 -7.81 -4.02 2.64
N ASN A 183 -6.66 -4.71 2.77
CA ASN A 183 -5.92 -4.77 4.01
C ASN A 183 -4.83 -3.69 4.11
N ARG A 184 -4.66 -2.86 3.07
CA ARG A 184 -3.64 -1.81 3.00
C ARG A 184 -2.23 -2.34 3.22
N ARG A 185 -1.91 -3.47 2.61
CA ARG A 185 -0.64 -4.16 2.75
C ARG A 185 0.06 -4.34 1.41
N LEU A 186 1.37 -4.34 1.48
CA LEU A 186 2.24 -4.67 0.36
C LEU A 186 2.97 -5.97 0.67
N TYR A 187 2.77 -6.96 -0.18
CA TYR A 187 3.46 -8.25 -0.12
C TYR A 187 4.52 -8.34 -1.21
N VAL A 188 5.56 -9.14 -0.97
CA VAL A 188 6.58 -9.47 -1.97
C VAL A 188 6.78 -10.97 -2.07
N SER A 189 7.17 -11.45 -3.26
CA SER A 189 7.65 -12.82 -3.44
C SER A 189 9.03 -12.97 -2.84
N LEU A 190 9.28 -14.11 -2.17
CA LEU A 190 10.62 -14.46 -1.69
C LEU A 190 11.53 -14.93 -2.83
N ASN A 191 10.95 -15.54 -3.85
CA ASN A 191 11.67 -16.06 -4.99
C ASN A 191 11.50 -15.11 -6.17
N ASP A 192 12.61 -14.61 -6.68
CA ASP A 192 12.66 -13.88 -7.92
C ASP A 192 12.55 -14.85 -9.11
N ILE A 193 11.97 -14.37 -10.19
CA ILE A 193 11.88 -15.09 -11.46
C ILE A 193 12.99 -14.54 -12.35
N GLU A 194 13.81 -15.41 -12.93
CA GLU A 194 14.79 -14.99 -13.93
C GLU A 194 14.04 -14.51 -15.18
N PHE A 195 14.34 -13.28 -15.62
CA PHE A 195 13.78 -12.78 -16.86
C PHE A 195 14.48 -13.42 -18.05
N ASP A 196 13.71 -14.07 -18.92
CA ASP A 196 14.20 -14.65 -20.16
C ASP A 196 13.33 -14.15 -21.33
N ALA A 197 13.91 -13.30 -22.16
CA ALA A 197 13.20 -12.63 -23.25
C ALA A 197 12.59 -13.63 -24.25
N TYR A 198 11.38 -13.32 -24.71
CA TYR A 198 10.61 -14.15 -25.65
C TYR A 198 10.21 -15.53 -25.11
N THR A 199 10.31 -15.73 -23.81
CA THR A 199 9.94 -16.99 -23.13
C THR A 199 8.52 -16.89 -22.56
N THR A 200 7.85 -18.03 -22.53
CA THR A 200 6.57 -18.21 -21.82
C THR A 200 6.74 -19.24 -20.71
N LEU A 201 6.43 -18.85 -19.48
CA LEU A 201 6.38 -19.76 -18.33
C LEU A 201 4.93 -20.16 -18.03
N GLY A 202 4.72 -21.45 -17.85
CA GLY A 202 3.41 -22.05 -17.66
C GLY A 202 2.62 -22.21 -18.96
N THR A 203 1.56 -22.99 -18.88
CA THR A 203 0.58 -23.22 -19.95
C THR A 203 -0.81 -23.29 -19.35
N LEU A 204 -1.86 -23.29 -20.16
CA LEU A 204 -3.24 -23.44 -19.64
C LEU A 204 -3.49 -24.78 -18.96
N SER A 205 -2.72 -25.82 -19.30
CA SER A 205 -2.80 -27.15 -18.68
C SER A 205 -1.86 -27.31 -17.47
N ASP A 206 -0.85 -26.45 -17.32
CA ASP A 206 0.13 -26.49 -16.25
C ASP A 206 0.58 -25.06 -15.91
N LEU A 207 -0.22 -24.39 -15.08
CA LEU A 207 0.02 -23.01 -14.69
C LEU A 207 1.24 -22.87 -13.80
N TYR A 208 2.04 -21.85 -14.06
CA TYR A 208 3.22 -21.55 -13.24
C TYR A 208 2.79 -21.13 -11.82
N PRO A 209 3.23 -21.82 -10.77
CA PRO A 209 2.83 -21.50 -9.40
C PRO A 209 3.59 -20.28 -8.88
N ILE A 210 2.84 -19.28 -8.39
CA ILE A 210 3.39 -18.06 -7.77
C ILE A 210 2.82 -17.91 -6.37
N ASN A 211 3.72 -17.77 -5.38
CA ASN A 211 3.34 -17.48 -3.99
C ASN A 211 3.97 -16.15 -3.54
N ILE A 212 3.12 -15.22 -3.13
CA ILE A 212 3.50 -13.90 -2.65
C ILE A 212 3.04 -13.81 -1.19
N ASN A 213 3.90 -14.09 -0.22
CA ASN A 213 3.50 -14.29 1.18
C ASN A 213 4.34 -13.51 2.20
N THR A 214 5.25 -12.67 1.76
CA THR A 214 6.05 -11.86 2.67
C THR A 214 5.50 -10.46 2.76
N ILE A 215 5.06 -10.04 3.94
CA ILE A 215 4.64 -8.66 4.17
C ILE A 215 5.88 -7.77 4.08
N TYR A 216 5.84 -6.79 3.21
CA TYR A 216 6.92 -5.83 3.00
C TYR A 216 6.64 -4.51 3.73
N PHE A 217 5.35 -4.14 3.88
CA PHE A 217 4.89 -2.94 4.58
C PHE A 217 3.41 -3.05 4.94
#